data_ec4891aa432f0126a5dc3b857a86ad2a
#
_entry.id   ec4891aa432f0126a5dc3b857a86ad2a
#
_cell.length_a   1.000
_cell.length_b   1.000
_cell.length_c   1.000
_cell.angle_alpha   90.00
_cell.angle_beta   90.00
_cell.angle_gamma   90.00
#
_symmetry.space_group_name_H-M   'P 1'
#
loop_
_entity.id
_entity.type
_entity.pdbx_description
1 polymer ?
#
loop_
_entity_poly.entity_id
_entity_poly.type
_entity_poly.pdbx_seq_one_letter_code
_entity_poly.pdbx_strand_id
1 'polypeptide(L)'
;SPVYINGKLLGAVAYGWSFTNSRVGMITPINDMIKLWNVPTREEIRPFNARESSLIPIATPLMTSGFDSVSTAWMQSKLPGYNFMLVDTASASSDSTALPLEPGSSVAAAFVNGDMKMGAIGTVTYVDNDQIVAFGHPFLKKGSINYFMHNAYIFTVVNNLCSSFKLGSIGAEVG
;
A
#
# COMPACT_ATOMS: atom_id res chain seq x y z
N SER A 1 6.62 4.56 3.32
CA SER A 1 7.62 5.62 2.93
C SER A 1 9.01 5.19 3.40
N PRO A 2 10.05 5.29 2.56
CA PRO A 2 11.41 4.93 2.94
C PRO A 2 11.94 5.85 4.05
N VAL A 3 12.79 5.29 4.90
CA VAL A 3 13.43 5.99 6.03
C VAL A 3 14.94 5.87 5.90
N TYR A 4 15.61 7.03 5.95
CA TYR A 4 17.05 7.13 5.82
C TYR A 4 17.67 7.75 7.08
N ILE A 5 18.85 7.27 7.47
CA ILE A 5 19.71 7.92 8.45
C ILE A 5 21.12 8.05 7.86
N ASN A 6 21.65 9.25 7.84
CA ASN A 6 22.97 9.55 7.26
C ASN A 6 23.13 9.01 5.83
N GLY A 7 22.08 9.14 5.00
CA GLY A 7 22.06 8.66 3.62
C GLY A 7 21.91 7.15 3.44
N LYS A 8 21.81 6.37 4.52
CA LYS A 8 21.62 4.92 4.48
C LYS A 8 20.15 4.57 4.66
N LEU A 9 19.59 3.74 3.78
CA LEU A 9 18.23 3.24 3.85
C LEU A 9 18.10 2.24 5.00
N LEU A 10 17.24 2.53 5.97
CA LEU A 10 16.95 1.64 7.09
C LEU A 10 15.76 0.72 6.83
N GLY A 11 14.77 1.18 6.10
CA GLY A 11 13.53 0.46 5.86
C GLY A 11 12.38 1.39 5.49
N ALA A 12 11.16 0.99 5.80
CA ALA A 12 9.96 1.79 5.53
C ALA A 12 9.06 1.92 6.74
N VAL A 13 8.39 3.06 6.87
CA VAL A 13 7.38 3.28 7.90
C VAL A 13 6.27 2.25 7.77
N ALA A 14 5.92 1.58 8.85
CA ALA A 14 5.02 0.44 8.86
C ALA A 14 3.92 0.52 9.91
N TYR A 15 4.24 0.97 11.12
CA TYR A 15 3.33 0.94 12.26
C TYR A 15 3.36 2.26 13.02
N GLY A 16 2.26 2.55 13.68
CA GLY A 16 2.12 3.63 14.64
C GLY A 16 1.39 3.17 15.89
N TRP A 17 1.13 4.08 16.80
CA TRP A 17 0.27 3.87 17.97
C TRP A 17 -0.96 4.76 17.87
N SER A 18 -2.12 4.21 18.24
CA SER A 18 -3.32 5.02 18.35
C SER A 18 -3.19 6.07 19.46
N PHE A 19 -3.78 7.23 19.22
CA PHE A 19 -3.88 8.33 20.19
C PHE A 19 -2.52 8.85 20.71
N THR A 20 -1.42 8.56 20.02
CA THR A 20 -0.11 9.10 20.33
C THR A 20 0.27 10.23 19.37
N ASN A 21 1.30 10.97 19.76
CA ASN A 21 1.88 11.97 18.88
C ASN A 21 2.41 11.27 17.60
N SER A 22 1.98 11.74 16.44
CA SER A 22 2.36 11.21 15.11
C SER A 22 3.87 11.27 14.78
N ARG A 23 4.69 11.79 15.71
CA ARG A 23 6.14 11.86 15.56
C ARG A 23 6.87 10.53 15.86
N VAL A 24 6.14 9.55 16.42
CA VAL A 24 6.72 8.24 16.76
C VAL A 24 6.07 7.18 15.89
N GLY A 25 6.90 6.41 15.21
CA GLY A 25 6.47 5.30 14.37
C GLY A 25 7.51 4.20 14.35
N MET A 26 7.14 3.03 13.87
CA MET A 26 8.07 1.92 13.66
C MET A 26 8.25 1.64 12.17
N ILE A 27 9.42 1.16 11.84
CA ILE A 27 9.80 0.78 10.49
C ILE A 27 9.91 -0.74 10.36
N THR A 28 9.62 -1.25 9.17
CA THR A 28 10.07 -2.57 8.75
C THR A 28 11.49 -2.41 8.20
N PRO A 29 12.49 -3.15 8.76
CA PRO A 29 13.86 -3.06 8.28
C PRO A 29 13.99 -3.46 6.82
N ILE A 30 14.87 -2.78 6.06
CA ILE A 30 15.07 -3.06 4.64
C ILE A 30 15.50 -4.52 4.39
N ASN A 31 16.34 -5.08 5.26
CA ASN A 31 16.79 -6.47 5.13
C ASN A 31 15.65 -7.48 5.25
N ASP A 32 14.59 -7.18 5.99
CA ASP A 32 13.41 -8.03 6.08
C ASP A 32 12.49 -7.84 4.87
N MET A 33 12.43 -6.65 4.31
CA MET A 33 11.67 -6.36 3.09
C MET A 33 12.26 -7.08 1.88
N ILE A 34 13.58 -7.05 1.70
CA ILE A 34 14.28 -7.69 0.58
C ILE A 34 14.13 -9.23 0.60
N LYS A 35 13.98 -9.84 1.76
CA LYS A 35 13.72 -11.29 1.85
C LYS A 35 12.48 -11.72 1.08
N LEU A 36 11.51 -10.82 0.87
CA LEU A 36 10.30 -11.12 0.08
C LEU A 36 10.60 -11.48 -1.38
N TRP A 37 11.72 -11.06 -1.95
CA TRP A 37 12.11 -11.44 -3.31
C TRP A 37 12.44 -12.94 -3.45
N ASN A 38 12.78 -13.60 -2.34
CA ASN A 38 13.19 -15.00 -2.30
C ASN A 38 12.20 -15.89 -1.53
N VAL A 39 10.98 -15.42 -1.25
CA VAL A 39 9.99 -16.23 -0.54
C VAL A 39 9.48 -17.35 -1.47
N PRO A 40 9.66 -18.62 -1.12
CA PRO A 40 9.08 -19.73 -1.89
C PRO A 40 7.56 -19.59 -1.94
N THR A 41 6.96 -19.92 -3.06
CA THR A 41 5.54 -19.74 -3.39
C THR A 41 4.55 -20.41 -2.40
N ARG A 42 5.03 -21.12 -1.37
CA ARG A 42 4.23 -22.00 -0.52
C ARG A 42 4.65 -22.08 0.96
N GLU A 43 5.43 -21.15 1.49
CA GLU A 43 5.62 -21.11 2.93
C GLU A 43 4.43 -20.43 3.60
N GLU A 44 3.84 -21.11 4.57
CA GLU A 44 2.85 -20.53 5.48
C GLU A 44 3.48 -19.34 6.19
N ILE A 45 3.11 -18.14 5.76
CA ILE A 45 3.47 -16.92 6.47
C ILE A 45 2.78 -17.02 7.83
N ARG A 46 3.56 -17.29 8.88
CA ARG A 46 3.03 -17.31 10.25
C ARG A 46 2.37 -15.96 10.52
N PRO A 47 1.10 -15.93 10.89
CA PRO A 47 0.44 -14.67 11.18
C PRO A 47 1.19 -13.99 12.32
N PHE A 48 1.60 -12.74 12.08
CA PHE A 48 2.10 -11.88 13.14
C PHE A 48 0.97 -11.73 14.18
N ASN A 49 1.20 -12.22 15.41
CA ASN A 49 0.23 -12.12 16.48
C ASN A 49 0.15 -10.65 16.95
N ALA A 50 -0.72 -9.89 16.30
CA ALA A 50 -1.00 -8.50 16.64
C ALA A 50 -1.67 -8.32 18.03
N ARG A 51 -1.99 -9.41 18.71
CA ARG A 51 -2.69 -9.37 20.01
C ARG A 51 -1.81 -8.93 21.18
N GLU A 52 -0.49 -8.90 21.02
CA GLU A 52 0.43 -8.53 22.13
C GLU A 52 1.07 -7.15 21.95
N SER A 53 0.88 -6.47 20.84
CA SER A 53 1.45 -5.15 20.63
C SER A 53 0.35 -4.09 20.46
N SER A 54 0.51 -2.98 21.16
CA SER A 54 -0.28 -1.76 20.94
C SER A 54 0.01 -1.10 19.57
N LEU A 55 0.79 -1.76 18.72
CA LEU A 55 1.19 -1.31 17.41
C LEU A 55 0.10 -1.55 16.38
N ILE A 56 -0.27 -0.50 15.67
CA ILE A 56 -1.27 -0.56 14.61
C ILE A 56 -0.59 -0.36 13.25
N PRO A 57 -0.79 -1.27 12.29
CA PRO A 57 -0.32 -1.07 10.92
C PRO A 57 -0.92 0.21 10.35
N ILE A 58 -0.13 0.92 9.54
CA ILE A 58 -0.65 2.07 8.79
C ILE A 58 -1.81 1.59 7.91
N ALA A 59 -2.91 2.36 7.88
CA ALA A 59 -4.06 2.04 7.07
C ALA A 59 -3.73 2.04 5.58
N THR A 60 -4.30 1.07 4.89
CA THR A 60 -4.19 0.93 3.45
C THR A 60 -5.60 0.83 2.87
N PRO A 61 -6.30 1.96 2.72
CA PRO A 61 -7.62 1.94 2.11
C PRO A 61 -7.51 1.52 0.65
N LEU A 62 -8.55 0.87 0.14
CA LEU A 62 -8.70 0.58 -1.27
C LEU A 62 -9.23 1.82 -1.99
N MET A 63 -8.45 2.29 -2.94
CA MET A 63 -8.88 3.32 -3.87
C MET A 63 -9.67 2.65 -4.98
N THR A 64 -10.82 3.20 -5.29
CA THR A 64 -11.69 2.75 -6.39
C THR A 64 -11.90 3.90 -7.35
N SER A 65 -12.02 3.59 -8.64
CA SER A 65 -12.47 4.53 -9.65
C SER A 65 -13.30 3.83 -10.72
N GLY A 66 -14.25 4.55 -11.31
CA GLY A 66 -15.18 3.97 -12.29
C GLY A 66 -16.34 3.18 -11.71
N PHE A 67 -16.47 3.12 -10.38
CA PHE A 67 -17.59 2.49 -9.70
C PHE A 67 -18.61 3.56 -9.27
N ASP A 68 -19.89 3.20 -9.31
CA ASP A 68 -20.93 4.03 -8.69
C ASP A 68 -21.08 3.70 -7.19
N SER A 69 -21.83 4.53 -6.49
CA SER A 69 -22.04 4.36 -5.05
C SER A 69 -22.75 3.06 -4.68
N VAL A 70 -23.64 2.57 -5.56
CA VAL A 70 -24.39 1.33 -5.35
C VAL A 70 -23.46 0.13 -5.47
N SER A 71 -22.64 0.09 -6.52
CA SER A 71 -21.64 -0.94 -6.74
C SER A 71 -20.61 -0.98 -5.61
N THR A 72 -20.15 0.19 -5.16
CA THR A 72 -19.22 0.31 -4.03
C THR A 72 -19.83 -0.23 -2.74
N ALA A 73 -21.07 0.15 -2.41
CA ALA A 73 -21.77 -0.37 -1.24
C ALA A 73 -22.01 -1.87 -1.31
N TRP A 74 -22.35 -2.38 -2.50
CA TRP A 74 -22.52 -3.81 -2.73
C TRP A 74 -21.21 -4.57 -2.49
N MET A 75 -20.09 -4.10 -3.04
CA MET A 75 -18.77 -4.70 -2.81
C MET A 75 -18.41 -4.73 -1.34
N GLN A 76 -18.60 -3.63 -0.61
CA GLN A 76 -18.37 -3.58 0.84
C GLN A 76 -19.17 -4.66 1.57
N SER A 77 -20.42 -4.88 1.17
CA SER A 77 -21.30 -5.92 1.77
C SER A 77 -20.79 -7.35 1.52
N LYS A 78 -20.03 -7.57 0.44
CA LYS A 78 -19.50 -8.89 0.04
C LYS A 78 -18.12 -9.20 0.58
N LEU A 79 -17.46 -8.23 1.19
CA LEU A 79 -16.13 -8.36 1.77
C LEU A 79 -16.14 -8.29 3.32
N PRO A 80 -17.08 -8.96 4.03
CA PRO A 80 -17.11 -8.96 5.48
C PRO A 80 -15.83 -9.64 5.99
N GLY A 81 -15.17 -9.03 6.96
CA GLY A 81 -13.91 -9.53 7.53
C GLY A 81 -12.64 -8.96 6.90
N TYR A 82 -12.75 -8.26 5.80
CA TYR A 82 -11.69 -7.37 5.33
C TYR A 82 -12.02 -5.96 5.83
N ASN A 83 -11.17 -5.42 6.68
CA ASN A 83 -11.34 -4.05 7.19
C ASN A 83 -10.89 -3.03 6.12
N PHE A 84 -11.52 -3.11 4.92
CA PHE A 84 -11.25 -2.22 3.81
C PHE A 84 -12.13 -0.98 3.91
N MET A 85 -11.50 0.16 3.88
CA MET A 85 -12.17 1.40 3.56
C MET A 85 -12.09 1.62 2.05
N LEU A 86 -13.23 1.53 1.36
CA LEU A 86 -13.30 1.89 -0.05
C LEU A 86 -13.39 3.42 -0.15
N VAL A 87 -12.53 4.00 -0.93
CA VAL A 87 -12.49 5.44 -1.20
C VAL A 87 -12.63 5.61 -2.70
N ASP A 88 -13.75 6.18 -3.12
CA ASP A 88 -13.94 6.53 -4.52
C ASP A 88 -13.08 7.74 -4.87
N THR A 89 -12.32 7.62 -5.96
CA THR A 89 -11.43 8.65 -6.44
C THR A 89 -11.65 8.89 -7.92
N ALA A 90 -11.38 10.11 -8.37
CA ALA A 90 -11.36 10.39 -9.81
C ALA A 90 -10.33 9.50 -10.50
N SER A 91 -10.67 8.98 -11.66
CA SER A 91 -9.71 8.31 -12.54
C SER A 91 -8.62 9.29 -12.94
N ALA A 92 -7.36 8.89 -12.85
CA ALA A 92 -6.31 9.61 -13.54
C ALA A 92 -6.60 9.55 -15.05
N SER A 93 -6.32 10.62 -15.76
CA SER A 93 -6.48 10.64 -17.22
C SER A 93 -5.75 9.47 -17.86
N SER A 94 -6.36 8.85 -18.86
CA SER A 94 -5.78 7.74 -19.63
C SER A 94 -4.44 8.08 -20.30
N ASP A 95 -4.14 9.37 -20.44
CA ASP A 95 -2.91 9.91 -21.04
C ASP A 95 -1.75 10.05 -20.03
N SER A 96 -1.89 9.56 -18.81
CA SER A 96 -0.78 9.61 -17.87
C SER A 96 0.35 8.69 -18.35
N THR A 97 1.48 9.30 -18.72
CA THR A 97 2.69 8.56 -19.09
C THR A 97 3.17 7.74 -17.89
N ALA A 98 3.49 6.48 -18.13
CA ALA A 98 4.13 5.65 -17.13
C ALA A 98 5.49 6.27 -16.73
N LEU A 99 5.65 6.58 -15.45
CA LEU A 99 6.88 7.12 -14.91
C LEU A 99 7.70 6.00 -14.26
N PRO A 100 9.03 6.03 -14.40
CA PRO A 100 9.89 5.08 -13.69
C PRO A 100 9.64 5.13 -12.18
N LEU A 101 9.64 3.96 -11.56
CA LEU A 101 9.53 3.85 -10.11
C LEU A 101 10.90 3.97 -9.47
N GLU A 102 11.04 4.85 -8.51
CA GLU A 102 12.23 5.06 -7.71
C GLU A 102 11.89 5.13 -6.22
N PRO A 103 12.86 4.96 -5.31
CA PRO A 103 12.60 5.08 -3.87
C PRO A 103 11.91 6.40 -3.53
N GLY A 104 10.73 6.32 -2.89
CA GLY A 104 9.87 7.47 -2.61
C GLY A 104 8.70 7.65 -3.56
N SER A 105 8.73 7.07 -4.76
CA SER A 105 7.61 7.08 -5.69
C SER A 105 6.35 6.48 -5.08
N SER A 106 5.20 7.03 -5.42
CA SER A 106 3.92 6.42 -5.09
C SER A 106 3.60 5.30 -6.09
N VAL A 107 3.24 4.15 -5.59
CA VAL A 107 2.92 2.94 -6.36
C VAL A 107 1.58 2.39 -5.91
N ALA A 108 0.80 1.87 -6.83
CA ALA A 108 -0.43 1.15 -6.51
C ALA A 108 -0.31 -0.33 -6.91
N ALA A 109 -0.82 -1.20 -6.02
CA ALA A 109 -1.09 -2.59 -6.32
C ALA A 109 -2.59 -2.72 -6.61
N ALA A 110 -2.94 -2.94 -7.88
CA ALA A 110 -4.32 -3.00 -8.34
C ALA A 110 -4.73 -4.43 -8.65
N PHE A 111 -5.88 -4.85 -8.16
CA PHE A 111 -6.50 -6.15 -8.47
C PHE A 111 -7.64 -6.04 -9.47
N VAL A 112 -8.08 -4.83 -9.79
CA VAL A 112 -8.97 -4.52 -10.91
C VAL A 112 -8.30 -3.43 -11.73
N ASN A 113 -8.24 -3.63 -13.03
CA ASN A 113 -7.62 -2.72 -13.99
C ASN A 113 -8.53 -2.57 -15.22
N GLY A 114 -8.46 -1.42 -15.89
CA GLY A 114 -9.27 -1.05 -17.04
C GLY A 114 -10.10 0.21 -16.78
N ASP A 115 -11.33 0.25 -17.26
CA ASP A 115 -12.27 1.35 -17.05
C ASP A 115 -12.63 1.51 -15.57
N MET A 116 -12.66 0.38 -14.85
CA MET A 116 -12.78 0.34 -13.41
C MET A 116 -11.41 -0.02 -12.83
N LYS A 117 -11.00 0.67 -11.79
CA LYS A 117 -9.76 0.37 -11.08
C LYS A 117 -10.04 0.20 -9.58
N MET A 118 -9.38 -0.79 -8.98
CA MET A 118 -9.42 -0.97 -7.53
C MET A 118 -8.07 -1.49 -7.05
N GLY A 119 -7.50 -0.82 -6.08
CA GLY A 119 -6.20 -1.19 -5.54
C GLY A 119 -5.79 -0.35 -4.36
N ALA A 120 -4.64 -0.65 -3.80
CA ALA A 120 -4.07 0.05 -2.66
C ALA A 120 -2.84 0.85 -3.08
N ILE A 121 -2.70 2.03 -2.47
CA ILE A 121 -1.56 2.92 -2.74
C ILE A 121 -0.52 2.78 -1.62
N GLY A 122 0.73 2.56 -2.03
CA GLY A 122 1.89 2.50 -1.18
C GLY A 122 3.00 3.46 -1.61
N THR A 123 4.18 3.22 -1.08
CA THR A 123 5.40 3.95 -1.46
C THR A 123 6.50 2.95 -1.75
N VAL A 124 7.21 3.14 -2.85
CA VAL A 124 8.41 2.38 -3.18
C VAL A 124 9.48 2.67 -2.12
N THR A 125 10.09 1.63 -1.59
CA THR A 125 11.13 1.72 -0.57
C THR A 125 12.51 1.56 -1.17
N TYR A 126 12.65 0.58 -2.06
CA TYR A 126 13.91 0.26 -2.72
C TYR A 126 13.65 -0.34 -4.09
N VAL A 127 14.55 -0.10 -5.02
CA VAL A 127 14.53 -0.63 -6.39
C VAL A 127 15.88 -1.28 -6.67
N ASP A 128 15.86 -2.46 -7.24
CA ASP A 128 17.04 -3.16 -7.75
C ASP A 128 16.69 -3.80 -9.09
N ASN A 129 17.22 -3.21 -10.17
CA ASN A 129 16.86 -3.56 -11.55
C ASN A 129 15.33 -3.54 -11.74
N ASP A 130 14.73 -4.68 -12.09
CA ASP A 130 13.28 -4.84 -12.32
C ASP A 130 12.51 -5.24 -11.05
N GLN A 131 13.18 -5.29 -9.91
CA GLN A 131 12.54 -5.65 -8.63
C GLN A 131 12.37 -4.44 -7.73
N ILE A 132 11.20 -4.34 -7.14
CA ILE A 132 10.92 -3.30 -6.16
C ILE A 132 10.46 -3.91 -4.83
N VAL A 133 10.71 -3.22 -3.73
CA VAL A 133 10.01 -3.40 -2.47
C VAL A 133 9.24 -2.14 -2.13
N ALA A 134 7.98 -2.32 -1.77
CA ALA A 134 7.07 -1.25 -1.40
C ALA A 134 6.23 -1.69 -0.20
N PHE A 135 5.38 -0.81 0.34
CA PHE A 135 4.51 -1.10 1.47
C PHE A 135 5.28 -1.63 2.68
N GLY A 136 5.82 -0.77 3.51
CA GLY A 136 6.54 -1.16 4.74
C GLY A 136 5.69 -1.94 5.75
N HIS A 137 4.36 -1.86 5.64
CA HIS A 137 3.38 -2.54 6.48
C HIS A 137 2.72 -3.72 5.75
N PRO A 138 2.15 -4.69 6.48
CA PRO A 138 1.39 -5.78 5.86
C PRO A 138 0.22 -5.23 5.03
N PHE A 139 0.00 -5.84 3.86
CA PHE A 139 -1.17 -5.57 3.02
C PHE A 139 -2.21 -6.69 3.18
N LEU A 140 -2.37 -7.61 2.22
CA LEU A 140 -3.39 -8.66 2.30
C LEU A 140 -2.93 -9.94 3.01
N LYS A 141 -1.64 -10.12 3.21
CA LYS A 141 -1.04 -11.33 3.81
C LYS A 141 -1.49 -12.63 3.11
N LYS A 142 -1.57 -12.62 1.78
CA LYS A 142 -2.01 -13.76 0.97
C LYS A 142 -0.87 -14.56 0.35
N GLY A 143 0.39 -14.23 0.67
CA GLY A 143 1.56 -14.82 0.04
C GLY A 143 1.79 -14.26 -1.37
N SER A 144 2.31 -15.09 -2.28
CA SER A 144 2.54 -14.71 -3.66
C SER A 144 1.21 -14.43 -4.38
N ILE A 145 1.16 -13.34 -5.14
CA ILE A 145 -0.02 -12.82 -5.83
C ILE A 145 0.38 -12.27 -7.20
N ASN A 146 -0.58 -12.21 -8.12
CA ASN A 146 -0.46 -11.52 -9.38
C ASN A 146 -1.39 -10.33 -9.39
N TYR A 147 -0.86 -9.12 -9.17
CA TYR A 147 -1.56 -7.86 -9.24
C TYR A 147 -0.89 -6.97 -10.29
N PHE A 148 -1.64 -6.03 -10.82
CA PHE A 148 -1.11 -5.00 -11.70
C PHE A 148 -0.36 -3.95 -10.87
N MET A 149 0.79 -3.54 -11.33
CA MET A 149 1.55 -2.46 -10.73
C MET A 149 1.32 -1.16 -11.50
N HIS A 150 0.97 -0.10 -10.79
CA HIS A 150 0.68 1.20 -11.36
C HIS A 150 1.47 2.31 -10.68
N ASN A 151 1.74 3.38 -11.42
CA ASN A 151 2.00 4.67 -10.77
C ASN A 151 0.79 5.11 -9.96
N ALA A 152 0.98 5.98 -8.98
CA ALA A 152 -0.11 6.56 -8.21
C ALA A 152 0.10 8.06 -8.00
N TYR A 153 -1.00 8.81 -8.02
CA TYR A 153 -1.02 10.23 -7.71
C TYR A 153 -1.60 10.45 -6.32
N ILE A 154 -0.86 11.16 -5.47
CA ILE A 154 -1.30 11.48 -4.13
C ILE A 154 -1.88 12.89 -4.12
N PHE A 155 -3.15 13.02 -3.75
CA PHE A 155 -3.83 14.29 -3.60
C PHE A 155 -3.49 14.92 -2.25
N THR A 156 -3.53 14.09 -1.19
CA THR A 156 -3.26 14.54 0.17
C THR A 156 -2.99 13.35 1.10
N VAL A 157 -2.53 13.65 2.29
CA VAL A 157 -2.49 12.69 3.41
C VAL A 157 -3.62 13.03 4.37
N VAL A 158 -4.54 12.09 4.54
CA VAL A 158 -5.61 12.24 5.53
C VAL A 158 -5.05 11.94 6.90
N ASN A 159 -4.92 12.97 7.72
CA ASN A 159 -4.46 12.84 9.09
C ASN A 159 -5.60 12.40 9.99
N ASN A 160 -5.41 11.28 10.66
CA ASN A 160 -6.37 10.76 11.63
C ASN A 160 -5.61 10.25 12.85
N LEU A 161 -6.11 10.48 14.04
CA LEU A 161 -5.48 10.06 15.30
C LEU A 161 -5.35 8.52 15.42
N CYS A 162 -6.22 7.80 14.72
CA CYS A 162 -6.22 6.33 14.76
C CYS A 162 -5.51 5.71 13.55
N SER A 163 -5.55 6.35 12.38
CA SER A 163 -5.13 5.70 11.14
C SER A 163 -5.00 6.70 9.98
N SER A 164 -3.85 7.35 9.89
CA SER A 164 -3.54 8.23 8.75
C SER A 164 -3.31 7.41 7.49
N PHE A 165 -3.75 7.92 6.33
CA PHE A 165 -3.56 7.27 5.04
C PHE A 165 -3.37 8.27 3.90
N LYS A 166 -2.82 7.79 2.78
CA LYS A 166 -2.70 8.54 1.54
C LYS A 166 -3.99 8.46 0.75
N LEU A 167 -4.53 9.61 0.37
CA LEU A 167 -5.63 9.72 -0.59
C LEU A 167 -5.05 10.06 -1.96
N GLY A 168 -5.39 9.26 -2.96
CA GLY A 168 -4.85 9.43 -4.30
C GLY A 168 -5.59 8.61 -5.34
N SER A 169 -5.15 8.67 -6.58
CA SER A 169 -5.68 7.88 -7.69
C SER A 169 -4.65 6.90 -8.25
N ILE A 170 -5.14 5.81 -8.82
CA ILE A 170 -4.35 4.80 -9.53
C ILE A 170 -4.09 5.34 -10.94
N GLY A 171 -2.83 5.47 -11.31
CA GLY A 171 -2.37 6.04 -12.56
C GLY A 171 -2.12 5.01 -13.67
N ALA A 172 -1.03 5.23 -14.44
CA ALA A 172 -0.62 4.35 -15.52
C ALA A 172 -0.07 3.02 -14.98
N GLU A 173 -0.30 1.95 -15.74
CA GLU A 173 0.28 0.63 -15.49
C GLU A 173 1.79 0.66 -15.79
N VAL A 174 2.58 0.02 -14.94
CA VAL A 174 4.04 -0.04 -15.04
C VAL A 174 4.58 -1.47 -14.85
N GLY A 175 3.70 -2.45 -14.55
CA GLY A 175 4.06 -3.86 -14.39
C GLY A 175 2.93 -4.75 -13.90
#